data_7e9ccd5abdb3625bbd556f030ead4cfa
#
_entry.id   7e9ccd5abdb3625bbd556f030ead4cfa
#
_cell.length_a   1.000
_cell.length_b   1.000
_cell.length_c   1.000
_cell.angle_alpha   90.00
_cell.angle_beta   90.00
_cell.angle_gamma   90.00
#
_symmetry.space_group_name_H-M   'P 1'
#
loop_
_entity.id
_entity.type
_entity.pdbx_description
1 polymer ?
#
loop_
_entity_poly.entity_id
_entity_poly.type
_entity_poly.pdbx_seq_one_letter_code
_entity_poly.pdbx_strand_id
1 'polypeptide(L)'
;MDIVAKHVEPDKNGVRIACLDEMMYRKLLWNHRPITDFWRVGNGYAKRLEKYRIFTMGDVAKTSVENEELLYKLLGINAELLIDHSWGWEPVTIESIKAYKPETNSISSGQVLHCPYNYEKTKLIVKEMTELLTLDLVRKNLVTSQIVLTIGYDTENLTNFEIKKFYDGEVTIDRYGRSIPKHSHGTINLDHKTSSTKIIMEAVMNLYEKIINDKLLVRRINITANNVVNITEVQEESKKNNYEQMDLFSNYKEIDKKRKQEKKREEEERQIQKAMIDIKEKYGKNAILKGMNFEEGGTTIERNGQIGGHKG
;
A
#
# COMPACT_ATOMS: atom_id res chain seq x y z
N MET A 1 -11.37 9.76 19.29
CA MET A 1 -12.09 8.73 20.11
C MET A 1 -11.18 7.60 20.58
N ASP A 2 -10.31 7.05 19.74
CA ASP A 2 -9.37 5.98 20.13
C ASP A 2 -8.51 6.31 21.37
N ILE A 3 -7.99 7.53 21.44
CA ILE A 3 -7.20 8.02 22.60
C ILE A 3 -7.96 7.86 23.92
N VAL A 4 -9.24 8.21 23.95
CA VAL A 4 -10.07 8.12 25.16
C VAL A 4 -10.51 6.67 25.42
N ALA A 5 -10.90 5.94 24.37
CA ALA A 5 -11.36 4.58 24.50
C ALA A 5 -10.29 3.64 25.09
N LYS A 6 -9.01 3.88 24.83
CA LYS A 6 -7.89 3.11 25.44
C LYS A 6 -7.84 3.19 26.96
N HIS A 7 -8.40 4.25 27.56
CA HIS A 7 -8.42 4.48 29.00
C HIS A 7 -9.76 4.10 29.67
N VAL A 8 -10.74 3.63 28.88
CA VAL A 8 -12.03 3.12 29.40
C VAL A 8 -11.87 1.63 29.76
N GLU A 9 -12.45 1.23 30.90
CA GLU A 9 -12.51 -0.19 31.27
C GLU A 9 -13.28 -1.01 30.22
N PRO A 10 -12.75 -2.16 29.81
CA PRO A 10 -13.43 -3.02 28.84
C PRO A 10 -14.69 -3.64 29.45
N ASP A 11 -15.69 -3.88 28.62
CA ASP A 11 -16.86 -4.67 29.00
C ASP A 11 -16.50 -6.16 29.15
N LYS A 12 -17.50 -6.99 29.49
CA LYS A 12 -17.34 -8.43 29.67
C LYS A 12 -16.83 -9.17 28.41
N ASN A 13 -16.90 -8.55 27.24
CA ASN A 13 -16.43 -9.09 25.96
C ASN A 13 -15.07 -8.49 25.55
N GLY A 14 -14.44 -7.69 26.41
CA GLY A 14 -13.19 -7.00 26.12
C GLY A 14 -13.34 -5.75 25.26
N VAL A 15 -14.57 -5.28 25.01
CA VAL A 15 -14.83 -4.10 24.15
C VAL A 15 -14.76 -2.83 24.99
N ARG A 16 -14.07 -1.83 24.47
CA ARG A 16 -13.95 -0.49 25.09
C ARG A 16 -14.74 0.52 24.26
N ILE A 17 -15.68 1.20 24.88
CA ILE A 17 -16.55 2.17 24.25
C ILE A 17 -16.36 3.53 24.87
N ALA A 18 -16.06 4.55 24.07
CA ALA A 18 -16.02 5.94 24.47
C ALA A 18 -17.01 6.75 23.63
N CYS A 19 -17.78 7.59 24.31
CA CYS A 19 -18.65 8.58 23.68
C CYS A 19 -18.12 9.97 24.03
N LEU A 20 -17.95 10.81 23.02
CA LEU A 20 -17.44 12.18 23.18
C LEU A 20 -18.37 13.12 22.43
N ASP A 21 -18.86 14.13 23.14
CA ASP A 21 -19.38 15.36 22.54
C ASP A 21 -18.25 16.40 22.43
N GLU A 22 -18.51 17.53 21.81
CA GLU A 22 -17.54 18.61 21.63
C GLU A 22 -16.99 19.14 22.97
N MET A 23 -17.82 19.24 24.00
CA MET A 23 -17.40 19.75 25.31
C MET A 23 -16.50 18.77 26.04
N MET A 24 -16.83 17.49 26.00
CA MET A 24 -16.00 16.42 26.55
C MET A 24 -14.68 16.30 25.79
N TYR A 25 -14.72 16.40 24.44
CA TYR A 25 -13.54 16.42 23.62
C TYR A 25 -12.56 17.52 24.07
N ARG A 26 -13.04 18.75 24.19
CA ARG A 26 -12.22 19.89 24.62
C ARG A 26 -11.65 19.66 26.00
N LYS A 27 -12.46 19.20 26.96
CA LYS A 27 -12.06 18.94 28.33
C LYS A 27 -10.97 17.86 28.43
N LEU A 28 -11.06 16.80 27.66
CA LEU A 28 -10.20 15.62 27.77
C LEU A 28 -8.99 15.68 26.83
N LEU A 29 -9.13 16.29 25.65
CA LEU A 29 -8.16 16.13 24.56
C LEU A 29 -7.44 17.42 24.16
N TRP A 30 -7.91 18.61 24.54
CA TRP A 30 -7.23 19.85 24.16
C TRP A 30 -5.77 19.92 24.63
N ASN A 31 -5.46 19.34 25.79
CA ASN A 31 -4.11 19.32 26.35
C ASN A 31 -3.36 18.01 26.07
N HIS A 32 -3.95 17.09 25.31
CA HIS A 32 -3.31 15.82 25.02
C HIS A 32 -2.05 16.00 24.18
N ARG A 33 -1.02 15.22 24.52
CA ARG A 33 0.26 15.14 23.80
C ARG A 33 0.67 13.67 23.64
N PRO A 34 1.33 13.34 22.53
CA PRO A 34 1.74 14.19 21.42
C PRO A 34 0.55 14.48 20.46
N ILE A 35 0.62 15.61 19.74
CA ILE A 35 -0.42 15.98 18.74
C ILE A 35 -0.50 14.97 17.59
N THR A 36 0.55 14.17 17.37
CA THR A 36 0.59 13.10 16.37
C THR A 36 -0.29 11.90 16.69
N ASP A 37 -0.88 11.81 17.87
CA ASP A 37 -1.87 10.78 18.22
C ASP A 37 -3.23 11.05 17.56
N PHE A 38 -3.44 12.29 17.10
CA PHE A 38 -4.65 12.65 16.38
C PHE A 38 -4.56 12.24 14.91
N TRP A 39 -5.67 11.73 14.41
CA TRP A 39 -5.76 11.29 13.02
C TRP A 39 -5.41 12.42 12.05
N ARG A 40 -4.68 12.09 10.98
CA ARG A 40 -4.11 13.00 9.96
C ARG A 40 -3.06 14.01 10.48
N VAL A 41 -2.69 13.99 11.73
CA VAL A 41 -1.57 14.80 12.23
C VAL A 41 -0.29 13.98 12.27
N GLY A 42 0.41 13.91 11.14
CA GLY A 42 1.72 13.25 11.06
C GLY A 42 2.88 14.13 11.55
N ASN A 43 4.07 13.51 11.65
CA ASN A 43 5.30 14.21 12.09
C ASN A 43 5.62 15.47 11.26
N GLY A 44 5.26 15.48 9.96
CA GLY A 44 5.47 16.65 9.10
C GLY A 44 4.64 17.86 9.52
N TYR A 45 3.38 17.64 9.92
CA TYR A 45 2.51 18.70 10.44
C TYR A 45 2.95 19.12 11.84
N ALA A 46 3.21 18.17 12.72
CA ALA A 46 3.70 18.46 14.07
C ALA A 46 4.94 19.35 14.05
N LYS A 47 5.97 19.01 13.24
CA LYS A 47 7.18 19.84 13.10
C LYS A 47 6.94 21.25 12.54
N ARG A 48 5.93 21.44 11.68
CA ARG A 48 5.57 22.78 11.19
C ARG A 48 4.88 23.61 12.27
N LEU A 49 3.94 23.01 13.00
CA LEU A 49 3.19 23.62 14.08
C LEU A 49 4.10 23.98 15.26
N GLU A 50 5.04 23.10 15.62
CA GLU A 50 6.00 23.26 16.70
C GLU A 50 6.85 24.55 16.57
N LYS A 51 7.21 24.94 15.34
CA LYS A 51 7.93 26.19 15.06
C LYS A 51 7.19 27.43 15.54
N TYR A 52 5.87 27.32 15.68
CA TYR A 52 4.98 28.40 16.16
C TYR A 52 4.43 28.12 17.57
N ARG A 53 5.04 27.18 18.31
CA ARG A 53 4.65 26.75 19.65
C ARG A 53 3.24 26.18 19.75
N ILE A 54 2.76 25.56 18.67
CA ILE A 54 1.48 24.85 18.62
C ILE A 54 1.78 23.36 18.83
N PHE A 55 1.45 22.82 20.00
CA PHE A 55 1.80 21.46 20.43
C PHE A 55 0.58 20.56 20.67
N THR A 56 -0.60 21.17 20.78
CA THR A 56 -1.84 20.49 21.17
C THR A 56 -3.01 20.91 20.28
N MET A 57 -4.10 20.14 20.33
CA MET A 57 -5.33 20.54 19.62
C MET A 57 -5.94 21.82 20.24
N GLY A 58 -5.79 22.05 21.54
CA GLY A 58 -6.17 23.31 22.15
C GLY A 58 -5.39 24.52 21.65
N ASP A 59 -4.07 24.34 21.36
CA ASP A 59 -3.28 25.40 20.74
C ASP A 59 -3.75 25.68 19.31
N VAL A 60 -4.11 24.63 18.54
CA VAL A 60 -4.69 24.79 17.18
C VAL A 60 -6.01 25.55 17.27
N ALA A 61 -6.92 25.15 18.16
CA ALA A 61 -8.21 25.83 18.33
C ALA A 61 -8.03 27.30 18.73
N LYS A 62 -7.12 27.61 19.63
CA LYS A 62 -6.79 29.00 20.01
C LYS A 62 -6.24 29.78 18.82
N THR A 63 -5.28 29.19 18.09
CA THR A 63 -4.67 29.82 16.91
C THR A 63 -5.70 30.08 15.82
N SER A 64 -6.70 29.19 15.64
CA SER A 64 -7.76 29.37 14.65
C SER A 64 -8.62 30.62 14.91
N VAL A 65 -8.72 31.06 16.17
CA VAL A 65 -9.43 32.28 16.54
C VAL A 65 -8.53 33.52 16.45
N GLU A 66 -7.28 33.38 16.87
CA GLU A 66 -6.34 34.51 16.95
C GLU A 66 -5.65 34.81 15.64
N ASN A 67 -5.33 33.80 14.83
CA ASN A 67 -4.59 33.91 13.58
C ASN A 67 -4.81 32.69 12.68
N GLU A 68 -6.01 32.55 12.13
CA GLU A 68 -6.39 31.45 11.25
C GLU A 68 -5.50 31.36 10.00
N GLU A 69 -5.13 32.52 9.43
CA GLU A 69 -4.30 32.61 8.22
C GLU A 69 -2.94 31.87 8.41
N LEU A 70 -2.39 31.88 9.60
CA LEU A 70 -1.17 31.14 9.92
C LEU A 70 -1.37 29.64 9.67
N LEU A 71 -2.48 29.06 10.09
CA LEU A 71 -2.77 27.65 9.91
C LEU A 71 -2.90 27.28 8.42
N TYR A 72 -3.59 28.11 7.64
CA TYR A 72 -3.69 27.92 6.18
C TYR A 72 -2.32 28.06 5.49
N LYS A 73 -1.48 28.99 5.92
CA LYS A 73 -0.11 29.14 5.40
C LYS A 73 0.76 27.91 5.68
N LEU A 74 0.58 27.27 6.83
CA LEU A 74 1.37 26.09 7.25
C LEU A 74 0.89 24.80 6.60
N LEU A 75 -0.41 24.63 6.42
CA LEU A 75 -1.05 23.34 6.11
C LEU A 75 -1.88 23.35 4.83
N GLY A 76 -2.05 24.52 4.20
CA GLY A 76 -2.91 24.69 3.03
C GLY A 76 -4.36 24.38 3.38
N ILE A 77 -5.13 23.84 2.44
CA ILE A 77 -6.54 23.47 2.61
C ILE A 77 -6.78 22.46 3.75
N ASN A 78 -5.75 21.69 4.13
CA ASN A 78 -5.88 20.75 5.25
C ASN A 78 -5.97 21.46 6.62
N ALA A 79 -5.75 22.77 6.68
CA ALA A 79 -5.96 23.55 7.90
C ALA A 79 -7.41 23.51 8.34
N GLU A 80 -8.37 23.60 7.42
CA GLU A 80 -9.81 23.57 7.70
C GLU A 80 -10.21 22.32 8.49
N LEU A 81 -9.84 21.14 7.98
CA LEU A 81 -10.11 19.90 8.68
C LEU A 81 -9.43 19.82 10.08
N LEU A 82 -8.21 20.33 10.18
CA LEU A 82 -7.52 20.35 11.49
C LEU A 82 -8.20 21.31 12.48
N ILE A 83 -8.67 22.45 12.00
CA ILE A 83 -9.42 23.43 12.80
C ILE A 83 -10.71 22.78 13.30
N ASP A 84 -11.53 22.20 12.41
CA ASP A 84 -12.77 21.52 12.79
C ASP A 84 -12.53 20.46 13.85
N HIS A 85 -11.58 19.58 13.62
CA HIS A 85 -11.22 18.53 14.57
C HIS A 85 -10.67 19.10 15.89
N SER A 86 -9.98 20.24 15.87
CA SER A 86 -9.48 20.86 17.11
C SER A 86 -10.61 21.37 18.00
N TRP A 87 -11.74 21.75 17.41
CA TRP A 87 -12.96 22.13 18.12
C TRP A 87 -13.83 20.95 18.54
N GLY A 88 -13.51 19.74 18.07
CA GLY A 88 -14.28 18.52 18.29
C GLY A 88 -15.39 18.31 17.25
N TRP A 89 -15.38 19.08 16.17
CA TRP A 89 -16.33 18.97 15.08
C TRP A 89 -15.89 17.88 14.08
N GLU A 90 -16.78 16.94 13.76
CA GLU A 90 -16.58 15.90 12.74
C GLU A 90 -17.78 15.85 11.79
N PRO A 91 -17.66 16.43 10.59
CA PRO A 91 -18.79 16.51 9.65
C PRO A 91 -19.11 15.18 8.96
N VAL A 92 -18.19 14.20 9.01
CA VAL A 92 -18.33 12.93 8.29
C VAL A 92 -19.15 11.95 9.10
N THR A 93 -20.30 11.56 8.56
CA THR A 93 -21.20 10.57 9.17
C THR A 93 -20.85 9.14 8.75
N ILE A 94 -21.43 8.15 9.43
CA ILE A 94 -21.31 6.72 9.04
C ILE A 94 -21.89 6.50 7.64
N GLU A 95 -22.97 7.19 7.27
CA GLU A 95 -23.55 7.15 5.92
C GLU A 95 -22.57 7.68 4.88
N SER A 96 -21.88 8.78 5.19
CA SER A 96 -20.83 9.35 4.31
C SER A 96 -19.68 8.35 4.11
N ILE A 97 -19.25 7.67 5.16
CA ILE A 97 -18.19 6.65 5.09
C ILE A 97 -18.67 5.46 4.24
N LYS A 98 -19.91 4.99 4.43
CA LYS A 98 -20.46 3.87 3.65
C LYS A 98 -20.67 4.22 2.17
N ALA A 99 -21.03 5.47 1.88
CA ALA A 99 -21.23 5.96 0.52
C ALA A 99 -19.91 6.30 -0.20
N TYR A 100 -18.82 6.45 0.54
CA TYR A 100 -17.52 6.83 -0.03
C TYR A 100 -16.99 5.74 -0.96
N LYS A 101 -16.78 6.12 -2.21
CA LYS A 101 -16.10 5.30 -3.21
C LYS A 101 -14.70 5.91 -3.41
N PRO A 102 -13.64 5.26 -2.91
CA PRO A 102 -12.29 5.78 -3.09
C PRO A 102 -11.95 5.79 -4.57
N GLU A 103 -11.47 6.92 -5.06
CA GLU A 103 -10.79 7.03 -6.36
C GLU A 103 -9.38 6.44 -6.20
N THR A 104 -9.28 5.13 -6.08
CA THR A 104 -7.99 4.47 -5.94
C THR A 104 -7.33 4.33 -7.29
N ASN A 105 -6.27 5.09 -7.49
CA ASN A 105 -5.38 4.93 -8.63
C ASN A 105 -4.32 3.85 -8.41
N SER A 106 -4.28 3.22 -7.23
CA SER A 106 -3.28 2.22 -6.89
C SER A 106 -3.77 1.20 -5.87
N ILE A 107 -3.22 -0.02 -5.96
CA ILE A 107 -3.35 -1.07 -4.95
C ILE A 107 -1.96 -1.48 -4.51
N SER A 108 -1.70 -1.44 -3.20
CA SER A 108 -0.40 -1.75 -2.62
C SER A 108 -0.50 -2.92 -1.65
N SER A 109 0.53 -3.78 -1.66
CA SER A 109 0.72 -4.84 -0.68
C SER A 109 2.13 -4.75 -0.11
N GLY A 110 2.25 -4.72 1.22
CA GLY A 110 3.53 -4.68 1.93
C GLY A 110 3.70 -5.90 2.83
N GLN A 111 4.97 -6.31 3.02
CA GLN A 111 5.35 -7.36 3.96
C GLN A 111 6.62 -6.99 4.69
N VAL A 112 6.62 -7.18 6.02
CA VAL A 112 7.82 -7.21 6.85
C VAL A 112 8.13 -8.66 7.15
N LEU A 113 9.35 -9.08 6.80
CA LEU A 113 9.79 -10.46 7.02
C LEU A 113 10.14 -10.68 8.49
N HIS A 114 9.88 -11.88 9.02
CA HIS A 114 10.18 -12.21 10.42
C HIS A 114 11.67 -12.28 10.72
N CYS A 115 12.51 -12.63 9.73
CA CYS A 115 13.96 -12.57 9.76
C CYS A 115 14.49 -11.98 8.45
N PRO A 116 15.78 -11.58 8.37
CA PRO A 116 16.39 -11.12 7.13
C PRO A 116 16.44 -12.24 6.10
N TYR A 117 16.10 -11.94 4.86
CA TYR A 117 16.14 -12.89 3.74
C TYR A 117 17.23 -12.51 2.74
N ASN A 118 17.88 -13.54 2.19
CA ASN A 118 18.81 -13.38 1.08
C ASN A 118 18.07 -13.17 -0.25
N TYR A 119 18.83 -13.00 -1.33
CA TYR A 119 18.32 -12.77 -2.68
C TYR A 119 17.27 -13.81 -3.11
N GLU A 120 17.57 -15.12 -3.00
CA GLU A 120 16.70 -16.18 -3.50
C GLU A 120 15.37 -16.28 -2.71
N LYS A 121 15.45 -16.26 -1.37
CA LYS A 121 14.25 -16.25 -0.53
C LYS A 121 13.43 -14.99 -0.75
N THR A 122 14.06 -13.84 -0.94
CA THR A 122 13.35 -12.59 -1.27
C THR A 122 12.65 -12.67 -2.63
N LYS A 123 13.31 -13.26 -3.63
CA LYS A 123 12.72 -13.49 -4.97
C LYS A 123 11.45 -14.32 -4.88
N LEU A 124 11.46 -15.37 -4.05
CA LEU A 124 10.27 -16.17 -3.79
C LEU A 124 9.12 -15.35 -3.21
N ILE A 125 9.41 -14.52 -2.18
CA ILE A 125 8.38 -13.68 -1.57
C ILE A 125 7.81 -12.67 -2.56
N VAL A 126 8.64 -12.06 -3.40
CA VAL A 126 8.18 -11.14 -4.45
C VAL A 126 7.24 -11.85 -5.43
N LYS A 127 7.53 -13.12 -5.79
CA LYS A 127 6.61 -13.93 -6.61
C LYS A 127 5.27 -14.19 -5.91
N GLU A 128 5.31 -14.60 -4.63
CA GLU A 128 4.10 -14.83 -3.83
C GLU A 128 3.25 -13.55 -3.72
N MET A 129 3.88 -12.42 -3.43
CA MET A 129 3.18 -11.14 -3.31
C MET A 129 2.59 -10.68 -4.65
N THR A 130 3.29 -10.92 -5.76
CA THR A 130 2.81 -10.59 -7.11
C THR A 130 1.58 -11.41 -7.46
N GLU A 131 1.57 -12.71 -7.16
CA GLU A 131 0.41 -13.57 -7.38
C GLU A 131 -0.82 -13.09 -6.58
N LEU A 132 -0.63 -12.79 -5.31
CA LEU A 132 -1.72 -12.28 -4.46
C LEU A 132 -2.25 -10.94 -4.95
N LEU A 133 -1.37 -10.03 -5.41
CA LEU A 133 -1.76 -8.75 -5.99
C LEU A 133 -2.59 -8.93 -7.26
N THR A 134 -2.19 -9.83 -8.16
CA THR A 134 -2.92 -10.09 -9.41
C THR A 134 -4.29 -10.73 -9.15
N LEU A 135 -4.40 -11.66 -8.19
CA LEU A 135 -5.68 -12.20 -7.78
C LEU A 135 -6.59 -11.13 -7.16
N ASP A 136 -6.04 -10.17 -6.40
CA ASP A 136 -6.81 -9.06 -5.84
C ASP A 136 -7.32 -8.10 -6.92
N LEU A 137 -6.50 -7.82 -7.95
CA LEU A 137 -6.94 -7.08 -9.14
C LEU A 137 -8.11 -7.77 -9.83
N VAL A 138 -8.02 -9.08 -10.07
CA VAL A 138 -9.10 -9.85 -10.72
C VAL A 138 -10.37 -9.86 -9.89
N ARG A 139 -10.26 -10.08 -8.57
CA ARG A 139 -11.39 -10.05 -7.62
C ARG A 139 -12.14 -8.75 -7.67
N LYS A 140 -11.43 -7.63 -7.79
CA LYS A 140 -11.98 -6.28 -7.84
C LYS A 140 -12.36 -5.81 -9.24
N ASN A 141 -12.22 -6.66 -10.27
CA ASN A 141 -12.40 -6.32 -11.69
C ASN A 141 -11.52 -5.15 -12.16
N LEU A 142 -10.29 -5.09 -11.67
CA LEU A 142 -9.33 -4.05 -11.96
C LEU A 142 -8.20 -4.55 -12.86
N VAL A 143 -7.60 -3.63 -13.59
CA VAL A 143 -6.38 -3.82 -14.39
C VAL A 143 -5.41 -2.68 -14.11
N THR A 144 -4.12 -2.93 -14.35
CA THR A 144 -3.05 -1.94 -14.13
C THR A 144 -2.15 -1.85 -15.35
N SER A 145 -1.50 -0.69 -15.53
CA SER A 145 -0.47 -0.49 -16.56
C SER A 145 0.93 -0.23 -15.98
N GLN A 146 1.07 -0.22 -14.63
CA GLN A 146 2.36 0.10 -14.02
C GLN A 146 2.51 -0.63 -12.69
N ILE A 147 3.70 -1.20 -12.46
CA ILE A 147 4.05 -1.82 -11.18
C ILE A 147 5.25 -1.08 -10.57
N VAL A 148 5.17 -0.88 -9.27
CA VAL A 148 6.25 -0.33 -8.45
C VAL A 148 6.70 -1.38 -7.45
N LEU A 149 8.00 -1.60 -7.34
CA LEU A 149 8.60 -2.51 -6.37
C LEU A 149 9.57 -1.73 -5.49
N THR A 150 9.45 -1.93 -4.17
CA THR A 150 10.37 -1.35 -3.18
C THR A 150 10.89 -2.46 -2.28
N ILE A 151 12.22 -2.55 -2.15
CA ILE A 151 12.92 -3.52 -1.34
C ILE A 151 13.65 -2.78 -0.22
N GLY A 152 13.27 -3.02 1.02
CA GLY A 152 13.91 -2.45 2.21
C GLY A 152 14.86 -3.45 2.85
N TYR A 153 16.08 -3.01 3.06
CA TYR A 153 17.16 -3.84 3.61
C TYR A 153 17.14 -3.87 5.14
N ASP A 154 17.75 -4.91 5.71
CA ASP A 154 17.84 -5.09 7.16
C ASP A 154 19.00 -4.28 7.77
N THR A 155 18.88 -3.96 9.05
CA THR A 155 19.94 -3.31 9.86
C THR A 155 21.17 -4.18 9.98
N GLU A 156 21.03 -5.51 9.90
CA GLU A 156 22.14 -6.47 9.99
C GLU A 156 23.20 -6.20 8.91
N ASN A 157 22.81 -5.70 7.75
CA ASN A 157 23.74 -5.32 6.68
C ASN A 157 24.81 -4.30 7.11
N LEU A 158 24.50 -3.47 8.11
CA LEU A 158 25.44 -2.45 8.63
C LEU A 158 26.07 -2.83 9.97
N THR A 159 25.53 -3.80 10.68
CA THR A 159 26.03 -4.27 11.97
C THR A 159 26.92 -5.51 11.84
N ASN A 160 26.67 -6.36 10.85
CA ASN A 160 27.49 -7.52 10.53
C ASN A 160 28.71 -7.11 9.69
N PHE A 161 29.91 -7.29 10.26
CA PHE A 161 31.15 -6.87 9.62
C PHE A 161 31.38 -7.54 8.26
N GLU A 162 31.00 -8.81 8.13
CA GLU A 162 31.24 -9.58 6.89
C GLU A 162 30.34 -9.07 5.73
N ILE A 163 29.17 -8.55 6.01
CA ILE A 163 28.27 -7.98 5.00
C ILE A 163 28.63 -6.52 4.74
N LYS A 164 28.87 -5.76 5.80
CA LYS A 164 29.14 -4.32 5.73
C LYS A 164 30.31 -3.98 4.82
N LYS A 165 31.35 -4.82 4.77
CA LYS A 165 32.54 -4.59 3.93
C LYS A 165 32.23 -4.58 2.41
N PHE A 166 31.10 -5.12 2.00
CA PHE A 166 30.65 -5.14 0.60
C PHE A 166 29.64 -4.04 0.27
N TYR A 167 29.28 -3.20 1.24
CA TYR A 167 28.30 -2.13 1.04
C TYR A 167 28.94 -0.76 1.22
N ASP A 168 29.05 -0.03 0.12
CA ASP A 168 29.54 1.35 0.01
C ASP A 168 28.44 2.35 -0.37
N GLY A 169 27.18 1.89 -0.38
CA GLY A 169 26.04 2.67 -0.79
C GLY A 169 25.52 3.65 0.29
N GLU A 170 24.49 4.39 -0.06
CA GLU A 170 23.87 5.37 0.81
C GLU A 170 23.18 4.71 2.03
N VAL A 171 23.44 5.25 3.22
CA VAL A 171 22.81 4.83 4.48
C VAL A 171 21.72 5.83 4.85
N THR A 172 20.55 5.34 5.23
CA THR A 172 19.42 6.15 5.68
C THR A 172 19.05 5.80 7.12
N ILE A 173 18.31 6.69 7.78
CA ILE A 173 17.81 6.45 9.14
C ILE A 173 16.32 6.10 9.06
N ASP A 174 15.93 4.97 9.64
CA ASP A 174 14.53 4.58 9.72
C ASP A 174 13.76 5.40 10.77
N ARG A 175 12.44 5.19 10.85
CA ARG A 175 11.58 5.91 11.81
C ARG A 175 11.91 5.63 13.29
N TYR A 176 12.70 4.60 13.57
CA TYR A 176 13.15 4.24 14.92
C TYR A 176 14.55 4.74 15.23
N GLY A 177 15.14 5.56 14.34
CA GLY A 177 16.49 6.08 14.50
C GLY A 177 17.61 5.10 14.16
N ARG A 178 17.32 3.95 13.53
CA ARG A 178 18.33 2.94 13.17
C ARG A 178 18.90 3.21 11.79
N SER A 179 20.20 3.06 11.64
CA SER A 179 20.85 3.12 10.34
C SER A 179 20.51 1.88 9.52
N ILE A 180 20.08 2.06 8.29
CA ILE A 180 19.77 1.00 7.32
C ILE A 180 20.34 1.37 5.95
N PRO A 181 20.71 0.40 5.10
CA PRO A 181 20.99 0.67 3.70
C PRO A 181 19.78 1.32 3.03
N LYS A 182 20.05 2.26 2.11
CA LYS A 182 18.98 2.87 1.31
C LYS A 182 18.20 1.78 0.59
N HIS A 183 16.88 1.84 0.66
CA HIS A 183 15.99 0.91 -0.02
C HIS A 183 16.17 0.97 -1.54
N SER A 184 16.05 -0.17 -2.20
CA SER A 184 15.93 -0.24 -3.66
C SER A 184 14.50 0.03 -4.07
N HIS A 185 14.33 0.82 -5.12
CA HIS A 185 13.03 1.23 -5.63
C HIS A 185 13.05 1.27 -7.15
N GLY A 186 12.01 0.78 -7.77
CA GLY A 186 11.87 0.84 -9.21
C GLY A 186 10.43 0.76 -9.66
N THR A 187 10.22 1.22 -10.90
CA THR A 187 8.92 1.24 -11.57
C THR A 187 9.07 0.59 -12.94
N ILE A 188 8.09 -0.21 -13.32
CA ILE A 188 7.99 -0.79 -14.66
C ILE A 188 6.60 -0.54 -15.23
N ASN A 189 6.56 -0.05 -16.48
CA ASN A 189 5.33 0.09 -17.24
C ASN A 189 5.07 -1.22 -18.00
N LEU A 190 3.80 -1.60 -18.07
CA LEU A 190 3.32 -2.72 -18.88
C LEU A 190 2.89 -2.19 -20.25
N ASP A 191 2.99 -3.00 -21.27
CA ASP A 191 2.64 -2.61 -22.65
C ASP A 191 1.16 -2.26 -22.81
N HIS A 192 0.32 -2.85 -21.95
CA HIS A 192 -1.12 -2.53 -21.90
C HIS A 192 -1.67 -2.75 -20.48
N LYS A 193 -2.89 -2.25 -20.23
CA LYS A 193 -3.60 -2.44 -18.96
C LYS A 193 -4.04 -3.89 -18.82
N THR A 194 -3.53 -4.61 -17.83
CA THR A 194 -3.80 -6.06 -17.62
C THR A 194 -3.89 -6.43 -16.14
N SER A 195 -4.48 -7.58 -15.85
CA SER A 195 -4.43 -8.30 -14.59
C SER A 195 -3.83 -9.71 -14.71
N SER A 196 -3.21 -10.01 -15.88
CA SER A 196 -2.55 -11.29 -16.12
C SER A 196 -1.40 -11.51 -15.12
N THR A 197 -1.47 -12.60 -14.36
CA THR A 197 -0.39 -13.01 -13.45
C THR A 197 0.91 -13.24 -14.22
N LYS A 198 0.83 -13.82 -15.40
CA LYS A 198 2.01 -14.13 -16.21
C LYS A 198 2.75 -12.87 -16.62
N ILE A 199 2.04 -11.91 -17.21
CA ILE A 199 2.63 -10.65 -17.71
C ILE A 199 3.20 -9.83 -16.55
N ILE A 200 2.41 -9.66 -15.48
CA ILE A 200 2.83 -8.88 -14.31
C ILE A 200 4.01 -9.57 -13.61
N MET A 201 3.99 -10.90 -13.47
CA MET A 201 5.08 -11.66 -12.85
C MET A 201 6.38 -11.50 -13.62
N GLU A 202 6.35 -11.62 -14.94
CA GLU A 202 7.53 -11.44 -15.81
C GLU A 202 8.09 -10.01 -15.64
N ALA A 203 7.24 -9.00 -15.70
CA ALA A 203 7.64 -7.61 -15.51
C ALA A 203 8.24 -7.36 -14.12
N VAL A 204 7.62 -7.89 -13.07
CA VAL A 204 8.12 -7.75 -11.69
C VAL A 204 9.44 -8.47 -11.49
N MET A 205 9.64 -9.66 -12.07
CA MET A 205 10.91 -10.38 -11.95
C MET A 205 12.04 -9.64 -12.67
N ASN A 206 11.80 -9.12 -13.85
CA ASN A 206 12.76 -8.28 -14.57
C ASN A 206 13.10 -6.99 -13.77
N LEU A 207 12.10 -6.38 -13.15
CA LEU A 207 12.32 -5.22 -12.29
C LEU A 207 13.12 -5.58 -11.03
N TYR A 208 12.78 -6.71 -10.38
CA TYR A 208 13.47 -7.20 -9.20
C TYR A 208 14.97 -7.41 -9.47
N GLU A 209 15.31 -8.15 -10.52
CA GLU A 209 16.70 -8.41 -10.91
C GLU A 209 17.48 -7.14 -11.22
N LYS A 210 16.80 -6.12 -11.75
CA LYS A 210 17.42 -4.83 -12.09
C LYS A 210 17.72 -3.95 -10.87
N ILE A 211 16.87 -3.99 -9.83
CA ILE A 211 16.97 -3.02 -8.71
C ILE A 211 17.58 -3.59 -7.45
N ILE A 212 17.55 -4.92 -7.24
CA ILE A 212 18.03 -5.55 -6.02
C ILE A 212 19.57 -5.47 -5.90
N ASN A 213 20.05 -5.29 -4.68
CA ASN A 213 21.43 -5.60 -4.34
C ASN A 213 21.46 -7.03 -3.79
N ASP A 214 22.02 -7.96 -4.55
CA ASP A 214 22.05 -9.40 -4.27
C ASP A 214 22.93 -9.80 -3.06
N LYS A 215 23.79 -8.89 -2.61
CA LYS A 215 24.69 -9.08 -1.44
C LYS A 215 24.04 -8.68 -0.13
N LEU A 216 22.88 -8.00 -0.17
CA LEU A 216 22.22 -7.46 1.01
C LEU A 216 21.04 -8.32 1.47
N LEU A 217 20.89 -8.39 2.78
CA LEU A 217 19.74 -9.02 3.41
C LEU A 217 18.52 -8.09 3.40
N VAL A 218 17.37 -8.63 3.03
CA VAL A 218 16.10 -7.91 2.89
C VAL A 218 15.21 -8.09 4.11
N ARG A 219 14.54 -7.03 4.54
CA ARG A 219 13.60 -7.02 5.66
C ARG A 219 12.19 -6.64 5.27
N ARG A 220 12.04 -5.85 4.21
CA ARG A 220 10.73 -5.33 3.77
C ARG A 220 10.59 -5.43 2.27
N ILE A 221 9.38 -5.75 1.84
CA ILE A 221 9.00 -5.76 0.44
C ILE A 221 7.68 -5.02 0.33
N ASN A 222 7.57 -4.14 -0.65
CA ASN A 222 6.33 -3.49 -1.02
C ASN A 222 6.16 -3.56 -2.53
N ILE A 223 4.99 -4.02 -2.97
CA ILE A 223 4.60 -4.05 -4.38
C ILE A 223 3.31 -3.25 -4.55
N THR A 224 3.28 -2.39 -5.57
CA THR A 224 2.15 -1.51 -5.84
C THR A 224 1.77 -1.59 -7.31
N ALA A 225 0.51 -1.84 -7.60
CA ALA A 225 -0.09 -1.64 -8.91
C ALA A 225 -0.60 -0.20 -9.00
N ASN A 226 -0.07 0.59 -9.91
CA ASN A 226 -0.48 1.97 -10.19
C ASN A 226 -1.35 2.04 -11.45
N ASN A 227 -1.96 3.21 -11.69
CA ASN A 227 -2.85 3.44 -12.83
C ASN A 227 -3.94 2.37 -12.94
N VAL A 228 -4.49 2.01 -11.78
CA VAL A 228 -5.52 0.98 -11.66
C VAL A 228 -6.85 1.56 -12.14
N VAL A 229 -7.50 0.84 -13.06
CA VAL A 229 -8.81 1.19 -13.62
C VAL A 229 -9.71 -0.03 -13.69
N ASN A 230 -11.02 0.19 -13.81
CA ASN A 230 -11.97 -0.90 -14.00
C ASN A 230 -11.80 -1.49 -15.41
N ILE A 231 -11.85 -2.82 -15.52
CA ILE A 231 -11.70 -3.50 -16.83
C ILE A 231 -12.79 -3.11 -17.82
N THR A 232 -14.00 -2.78 -17.33
CA THR A 232 -15.11 -2.35 -18.19
C THR A 232 -14.83 -1.02 -18.87
N GLU A 233 -14.17 -0.09 -18.17
CA GLU A 233 -13.76 1.20 -18.74
C GLU A 233 -12.78 1.02 -19.89
N VAL A 234 -11.80 0.12 -19.73
CA VAL A 234 -10.83 -0.20 -20.79
C VAL A 234 -11.50 -0.85 -22.00
N GLN A 235 -12.50 -1.70 -21.77
CA GLN A 235 -13.25 -2.33 -22.85
C GLN A 235 -14.10 -1.32 -23.63
N GLU A 236 -14.66 -0.32 -22.95
CA GLU A 236 -15.41 0.75 -23.60
C GLU A 236 -14.50 1.71 -24.37
N GLU A 237 -13.36 2.10 -23.79
CA GLU A 237 -12.35 2.93 -24.46
C GLU A 237 -11.84 2.25 -25.75
N SER A 238 -11.55 0.94 -25.70
CA SER A 238 -11.08 0.21 -26.88
C SER A 238 -12.12 0.06 -27.98
N LYS A 239 -13.42 0.16 -27.66
CA LYS A 239 -14.49 0.20 -28.67
C LYS A 239 -14.64 1.56 -29.33
N LYS A 240 -14.32 2.64 -28.60
CA LYS A 240 -14.44 4.03 -29.10
C LYS A 240 -13.24 4.46 -29.94
N ASN A 241 -12.03 3.98 -29.60
CA ASN A 241 -10.77 4.36 -30.24
C ASN A 241 -10.31 3.30 -31.26
N ASN A 242 -11.07 3.10 -32.33
CA ASN A 242 -10.73 2.13 -33.40
C ASN A 242 -9.80 2.72 -34.48
N TYR A 243 -9.17 3.89 -34.27
CA TYR A 243 -8.26 4.50 -35.23
C TYR A 243 -6.82 4.32 -34.76
N GLU A 244 -6.16 3.27 -35.23
CA GLU A 244 -4.69 3.17 -35.15
C GLU A 244 -4.09 3.77 -36.45
N GLN A 245 -3.11 4.64 -36.28
CA GLN A 245 -2.33 5.12 -37.41
C GLN A 245 -1.53 3.95 -37.98
N MET A 246 -1.86 3.54 -39.19
CA MET A 246 -1.22 2.42 -39.85
C MET A 246 0.17 2.81 -40.35
N ASP A 247 1.18 2.00 -40.03
CA ASP A 247 2.51 2.09 -40.61
C ASP A 247 2.52 1.29 -41.92
N LEU A 248 3.00 1.89 -43.00
CA LEU A 248 3.00 1.33 -44.37
C LEU A 248 3.84 0.05 -44.53
N PHE A 249 4.74 -0.25 -43.59
CA PHE A 249 5.69 -1.34 -43.67
C PHE A 249 5.40 -2.52 -42.72
N SER A 250 4.34 -2.44 -41.95
CA SER A 250 4.00 -3.47 -40.95
C SER A 250 3.03 -4.52 -41.50
N ASN A 251 3.26 -5.80 -41.18
CA ASN A 251 2.34 -6.90 -41.56
C ASN A 251 1.16 -6.97 -40.58
N TYR A 252 0.13 -6.12 -40.81
CA TYR A 252 -1.05 -6.00 -39.96
C TYR A 252 -1.80 -7.30 -39.69
N LYS A 253 -1.83 -8.20 -40.64
CA LYS A 253 -2.51 -9.50 -40.45
C LYS A 253 -1.84 -10.35 -39.37
N GLU A 254 -0.52 -10.33 -39.33
CA GLU A 254 0.22 -11.05 -38.27
C GLU A 254 0.13 -10.38 -36.91
N ILE A 255 0.20 -9.04 -36.88
CA ILE A 255 0.06 -8.25 -35.63
C ILE A 255 -1.33 -8.45 -35.05
N ASP A 256 -2.38 -8.33 -35.85
CA ASP A 256 -3.77 -8.54 -35.41
C ASP A 256 -4.01 -9.99 -34.96
N LYS A 257 -3.44 -10.98 -35.65
CA LYS A 257 -3.51 -12.38 -35.23
C LYS A 257 -2.82 -12.60 -33.86
N LYS A 258 -1.63 -12.02 -33.65
CA LYS A 258 -0.92 -12.08 -32.37
C LYS A 258 -1.72 -11.44 -31.26
N ARG A 259 -2.22 -10.21 -31.46
CA ARG A 259 -3.07 -9.49 -30.47
C ARG A 259 -4.33 -10.27 -30.09
N LYS A 260 -4.99 -10.89 -31.06
CA LYS A 260 -6.16 -11.73 -30.80
C LYS A 260 -5.81 -12.98 -29.99
N GLN A 261 -4.66 -13.59 -30.27
CA GLN A 261 -4.19 -14.74 -29.51
C GLN A 261 -3.79 -14.36 -28.06
N GLU A 262 -3.14 -13.23 -27.88
CA GLU A 262 -2.77 -12.70 -26.56
C GLU A 262 -4.02 -12.39 -25.74
N LYS A 263 -4.98 -11.65 -26.28
CA LYS A 263 -6.26 -11.37 -25.61
C LYS A 263 -7.01 -12.66 -25.23
N LYS A 264 -7.00 -13.66 -26.08
CA LYS A 264 -7.62 -14.96 -25.79
C LYS A 264 -6.92 -15.65 -24.61
N ARG A 265 -5.58 -15.67 -24.58
CA ARG A 265 -4.80 -16.25 -23.48
C ARG A 265 -5.02 -15.51 -22.16
N GLU A 266 -5.08 -14.19 -22.19
CA GLU A 266 -5.38 -13.41 -20.99
C GLU A 266 -6.79 -13.67 -20.45
N GLU A 267 -7.78 -13.85 -21.34
CA GLU A 267 -9.14 -14.20 -20.91
C GLU A 267 -9.20 -15.62 -20.34
N GLU A 268 -8.53 -16.60 -20.97
CA GLU A 268 -8.42 -17.96 -20.43
C GLU A 268 -7.73 -17.96 -19.05
N GLU A 269 -6.64 -17.20 -18.89
CA GLU A 269 -5.96 -17.03 -17.60
C GLU A 269 -6.88 -16.39 -16.56
N ARG A 270 -7.64 -15.36 -16.95
CA ARG A 270 -8.59 -14.69 -16.06
C ARG A 270 -9.69 -15.64 -15.57
N GLN A 271 -10.18 -16.56 -16.39
CA GLN A 271 -11.14 -17.59 -15.99
C GLN A 271 -10.53 -18.51 -14.92
N ILE A 272 -9.28 -18.91 -15.10
CA ILE A 272 -8.55 -19.73 -14.10
C ILE A 272 -8.38 -18.94 -12.80
N GLN A 273 -7.97 -17.67 -12.87
CA GLN A 273 -7.83 -16.80 -11.68
C GLN A 273 -9.16 -16.66 -10.92
N LYS A 274 -10.29 -16.48 -11.63
CA LYS A 274 -11.62 -16.43 -11.00
C LYS A 274 -11.96 -17.74 -10.29
N ALA A 275 -11.75 -18.88 -10.97
CA ALA A 275 -11.98 -20.19 -10.34
C ALA A 275 -11.11 -20.40 -9.09
N MET A 276 -9.84 -19.93 -9.11
CA MET A 276 -8.97 -19.97 -7.93
C MET A 276 -9.51 -19.09 -6.79
N ILE A 277 -10.03 -17.89 -7.12
CA ILE A 277 -10.64 -16.99 -6.14
C ILE A 277 -11.86 -17.64 -5.50
N ASP A 278 -12.76 -18.21 -6.31
CA ASP A 278 -13.99 -18.88 -5.85
C ASP A 278 -13.65 -20.06 -4.92
N ILE A 279 -12.64 -20.85 -5.25
CA ILE A 279 -12.17 -21.97 -4.40
C ILE A 279 -11.63 -21.42 -3.07
N LYS A 280 -10.80 -20.35 -3.11
CA LYS A 280 -10.25 -19.73 -1.90
C LYS A 280 -11.32 -19.10 -1.00
N GLU A 281 -12.36 -18.51 -1.59
CA GLU A 281 -13.48 -17.93 -0.85
C GLU A 281 -14.36 -19.01 -0.20
N LYS A 282 -14.61 -20.10 -0.91
CA LYS A 282 -15.49 -21.19 -0.44
C LYS A 282 -14.82 -22.11 0.58
N TYR A 283 -13.54 -22.43 0.38
CA TYR A 283 -12.84 -23.47 1.14
C TYR A 283 -11.67 -22.94 1.98
N GLY A 284 -11.44 -21.61 1.97
CA GLY A 284 -10.36 -20.94 2.69
C GLY A 284 -9.15 -20.61 1.82
N LYS A 285 -8.39 -19.59 2.25
CA LYS A 285 -7.29 -19.02 1.47
C LYS A 285 -6.19 -20.02 1.10
N ASN A 286 -6.03 -21.09 1.86
CA ASN A 286 -5.03 -22.15 1.64
C ASN A 286 -5.58 -23.36 0.87
N ALA A 287 -6.85 -23.33 0.41
CA ALA A 287 -7.47 -24.47 -0.27
C ALA A 287 -6.82 -24.79 -1.64
N ILE A 288 -6.23 -23.79 -2.29
CA ILE A 288 -5.45 -23.96 -3.51
C ILE A 288 -4.19 -23.09 -3.45
N LEU A 289 -3.03 -23.73 -3.62
CA LEU A 289 -1.71 -23.13 -3.55
C LEU A 289 -0.87 -23.55 -4.75
N LYS A 290 0.11 -22.74 -5.12
CA LYS A 290 1.10 -23.10 -6.13
C LYS A 290 2.29 -23.80 -5.49
N GLY A 291 3.04 -24.60 -6.25
CA GLY A 291 4.23 -25.30 -5.76
C GLY A 291 5.24 -24.38 -5.07
N MET A 292 5.42 -23.17 -5.58
CA MET A 292 6.31 -22.19 -4.95
C MET A 292 5.95 -21.81 -3.51
N ASN A 293 4.69 -21.93 -3.11
CA ASN A 293 4.26 -21.61 -1.74
C ASN A 293 4.72 -22.66 -0.70
N PHE A 294 5.27 -23.79 -1.14
CA PHE A 294 5.85 -24.84 -0.31
C PHE A 294 7.37 -24.82 -0.30
N GLU A 295 8.00 -23.91 -1.03
CA GLU A 295 9.45 -23.73 -1.01
C GLU A 295 9.92 -23.15 0.32
N GLU A 296 11.17 -23.48 0.71
CA GLU A 296 11.78 -22.96 1.93
C GLU A 296 11.84 -21.43 1.91
N GLY A 297 11.23 -20.79 2.88
CA GLY A 297 11.12 -19.34 2.98
C GLY A 297 9.81 -18.77 2.45
N GLY A 298 8.94 -19.58 1.83
CA GLY A 298 7.60 -19.16 1.45
C GLY A 298 6.78 -18.72 2.67
N THR A 299 5.98 -17.66 2.53
CA THR A 299 5.22 -17.07 3.64
C THR A 299 3.71 -17.06 3.41
N THR A 300 3.25 -17.37 2.20
CA THR A 300 1.83 -17.27 1.82
C THR A 300 0.91 -18.07 2.73
N ILE A 301 1.29 -19.30 3.10
CA ILE A 301 0.47 -20.19 3.93
C ILE A 301 0.24 -19.55 5.31
N GLU A 302 1.31 -19.06 5.94
CA GLU A 302 1.25 -18.39 7.24
C GLU A 302 0.50 -17.05 7.17
N ARG A 303 0.76 -16.25 6.15
CA ARG A 303 0.08 -14.96 5.93
C ARG A 303 -1.42 -15.09 5.72
N ASN A 304 -1.87 -16.14 5.07
CA ASN A 304 -3.29 -16.40 4.87
C ASN A 304 -4.06 -16.64 6.18
N GLY A 305 -3.37 -17.06 7.24
CA GLY A 305 -3.90 -17.20 8.60
C GLY A 305 -3.83 -15.92 9.44
N GLN A 306 -3.24 -14.83 8.92
CA GLN A 306 -3.12 -13.57 9.67
C GLN A 306 -4.35 -12.68 9.47
N ILE A 307 -4.70 -11.92 10.52
CA ILE A 307 -5.73 -10.88 10.50
C ILE A 307 -5.03 -9.54 10.69
N GLY A 308 -5.13 -8.65 9.68
CA GLY A 308 -4.50 -7.32 9.73
C GLY A 308 -2.96 -7.35 9.85
N GLY A 309 -2.31 -8.44 9.39
CA GLY A 309 -0.85 -8.60 9.48
C GLY A 309 -0.34 -9.15 10.82
N HIS A 310 -1.23 -9.53 11.71
CA HIS A 310 -0.91 -10.15 13.01
C HIS A 310 -1.47 -11.57 13.07
N LYS A 311 -0.82 -12.45 13.85
CA LYS A 311 -1.39 -13.76 14.17
C LYS A 311 -2.66 -13.53 14.97
N GLY A 312 -3.78 -14.07 14.48
CA GLY A 312 -5.05 -14.08 15.19
C GLY A 312 -5.04 -15.08 16.34
#